data_0e3610cf1578b0f4855401592a83a01b
#
_entry.id   0e3610cf1578b0f4855401592a83a01b
#
_cell.length_a   1.000
_cell.length_b   1.000
_cell.length_c   1.000
_cell.angle_alpha   90.00
_cell.angle_beta   90.00
_cell.angle_gamma   90.00
#
_symmetry.space_group_name_H-M   'P 1'
#
loop_
_entity.id
_entity.type
_entity.pdbx_description
1 polymer ?
#
loop_
_entity_poly.entity_id
_entity_poly.type
_entity_poly.pdbx_seq_one_letter_code
_entity_poly.pdbx_strand_id
1 'polypeptide(L)'
;MKNVTIKSKLLLILYLVVIGFIFLSTIFLFSEKNVILDEKRLKLTNIVELAYSLVEAEYKDFKDGKIDENVAKSNALSAINKLRYTSAGHQEYIFIIDDTNPYPKMVQHPISPALNNSVLDSKQY
;
A
#
# COMPACT_ATOMS: atom_id res chain seq x y z
N MET A 1 13.26 52.19 31.65
CA MET A 1 12.75 51.37 30.54
C MET A 1 13.30 52.01 29.26
N LYS A 2 14.12 51.30 28.47
CA LYS A 2 14.64 51.79 27.18
C LYS A 2 13.45 51.94 26.20
N ASN A 3 13.23 53.13 25.69
CA ASN A 3 12.21 53.37 24.68
C ASN A 3 12.56 52.64 23.39
N VAL A 4 11.86 51.54 23.12
CA VAL A 4 12.01 50.76 21.91
C VAL A 4 11.46 51.61 20.75
N THR A 5 12.27 51.83 19.70
CA THR A 5 11.88 52.64 18.55
C THR A 5 10.71 51.99 17.79
N ILE A 6 9.91 52.79 17.10
CA ILE A 6 8.78 52.30 16.28
C ILE A 6 9.24 51.26 15.28
N LYS A 7 10.42 51.46 14.67
CA LYS A 7 11.05 50.50 13.74
C LYS A 7 11.29 49.13 14.39
N SER A 8 11.80 49.07 15.64
CA SER A 8 12.06 47.84 16.34
C SER A 8 10.76 47.12 16.72
N LYS A 9 9.68 47.85 17.05
CA LYS A 9 8.37 47.26 17.30
C LYS A 9 7.77 46.61 16.06
N LEU A 10 7.87 47.27 14.90
CA LEU A 10 7.42 46.73 13.61
C LEU A 10 8.22 45.48 13.21
N LEU A 11 9.54 45.51 13.38
CA LEU A 11 10.37 44.33 13.12
C LEU A 11 9.99 43.14 14.04
N LEU A 12 9.72 43.40 15.31
CA LEU A 12 9.31 42.34 16.26
C LEU A 12 7.99 41.71 15.85
N ILE A 13 7.01 42.51 15.43
CA ILE A 13 5.72 42.00 14.95
C ILE A 13 5.95 41.15 13.69
N LEU A 14 6.77 41.63 12.75
CA LEU A 14 7.08 40.88 11.50
C LEU A 14 7.72 39.52 11.83
N TYR A 15 8.68 39.47 12.75
CA TYR A 15 9.30 38.20 13.18
C TYR A 15 8.29 37.24 13.81
N LEU A 16 7.39 37.74 14.66
CA LEU A 16 6.35 36.91 15.27
C LEU A 16 5.41 36.31 14.23
N VAL A 17 5.01 37.10 13.23
CA VAL A 17 4.16 36.62 12.13
C VAL A 17 4.86 35.54 11.33
N VAL A 18 6.14 35.76 10.96
CA VAL A 18 6.91 34.78 10.18
C VAL A 18 7.11 33.49 10.96
N ILE A 19 7.47 33.57 12.25
CA ILE A 19 7.62 32.39 13.12
C ILE A 19 6.28 31.64 13.22
N GLY A 20 5.18 32.34 13.45
CA GLY A 20 3.84 31.75 13.51
C GLY A 20 3.46 31.05 12.23
N PHE A 21 3.77 31.63 11.06
CA PHE A 21 3.51 31.04 9.76
C PHE A 21 4.33 29.76 9.55
N ILE A 22 5.63 29.77 9.88
CA ILE A 22 6.50 28.59 9.79
C ILE A 22 5.96 27.46 10.69
N PHE A 23 5.56 27.80 11.92
CA PHE A 23 5.03 26.83 12.85
C PHE A 23 3.73 26.16 12.33
N LEU A 24 2.76 26.95 11.86
CA LEU A 24 1.53 26.46 11.29
C LEU A 24 1.78 25.60 10.03
N SER A 25 2.68 26.05 9.14
CA SER A 25 3.05 25.30 7.94
C SER A 25 3.66 23.93 8.29
N THR A 26 4.49 23.90 9.32
CA THR A 26 5.11 22.64 9.78
C THR A 26 4.06 21.66 10.28
N ILE A 27 3.12 22.09 11.12
CA ILE A 27 2.02 21.25 11.62
C ILE A 27 1.19 20.72 10.45
N PHE A 28 0.85 21.58 9.50
CA PHE A 28 0.06 21.21 8.32
C PHE A 28 0.74 20.10 7.50
N LEU A 29 2.04 20.27 7.19
CA LEU A 29 2.81 19.28 6.42
C LEU A 29 2.89 17.92 7.13
N PHE A 30 3.06 17.90 8.46
CA PHE A 30 3.06 16.66 9.22
C PHE A 30 1.69 15.98 9.22
N SER A 31 0.61 16.75 9.32
CA SER A 31 -0.76 16.23 9.28
C SER A 31 -1.08 15.60 7.92
N GLU A 32 -0.76 16.29 6.82
CA GLU A 32 -0.99 15.78 5.45
C GLU A 32 -0.24 14.46 5.18
N LYS A 33 1.02 14.36 5.63
CA LYS A 33 1.79 13.13 5.47
C LYS A 33 1.10 11.92 6.09
N ASN A 34 0.57 12.06 7.28
CA ASN A 34 -0.13 10.97 7.98
C ASN A 34 -1.42 10.57 7.25
N VAL A 35 -2.21 11.53 6.81
CA VAL A 35 -3.44 11.29 6.04
C VAL A 35 -3.13 10.52 4.75
N ILE A 36 -2.12 10.95 3.98
CA ILE A 36 -1.72 10.29 2.74
C ILE A 36 -1.25 8.85 3.00
N LEU A 37 -0.52 8.61 4.08
CA LEU A 37 -0.07 7.26 4.43
C LEU A 37 -1.24 6.35 4.81
N ASP A 38 -2.21 6.86 5.57
CA ASP A 38 -3.37 6.10 5.98
C ASP A 38 -4.31 5.80 4.80
N GLU A 39 -4.50 6.74 3.88
CA GLU A 39 -5.22 6.51 2.62
C GLU A 39 -4.55 5.42 1.76
N LYS A 40 -3.22 5.45 1.63
CA LYS A 40 -2.48 4.41 0.90
C LYS A 40 -2.63 3.04 1.55
N ARG A 41 -2.54 2.96 2.87
CA ARG A 41 -2.74 1.71 3.62
C ARG A 41 -4.15 1.18 3.42
N LEU A 42 -5.15 2.03 3.59
CA LEU A 42 -6.56 1.66 3.38
C LEU A 42 -6.80 1.14 1.97
N LYS A 43 -6.25 1.82 0.96
CA LYS A 43 -6.34 1.37 -0.43
C LYS A 43 -5.73 -0.02 -0.63
N LEU A 44 -4.54 -0.28 -0.08
CA LEU A 44 -3.90 -1.59 -0.17
C LEU A 44 -4.70 -2.66 0.56
N THR A 45 -5.22 -2.36 1.75
CA THR A 45 -6.08 -3.27 2.51
C THR A 45 -7.31 -3.66 1.68
N ASN A 46 -8.02 -2.70 1.11
CA ASN A 46 -9.21 -2.96 0.29
C ASN A 46 -8.89 -3.83 -0.94
N ILE A 47 -7.72 -3.64 -1.56
CA ILE A 47 -7.29 -4.46 -2.71
C ILE A 47 -7.01 -5.89 -2.27
N VAL A 48 -6.35 -6.08 -1.12
CA VAL A 48 -6.06 -7.41 -0.58
C VAL A 48 -7.36 -8.11 -0.15
N GLU A 49 -8.28 -7.41 0.50
CA GLU A 49 -9.60 -7.95 0.88
C GLU A 49 -10.42 -8.37 -0.34
N LEU A 50 -10.36 -7.59 -1.43
CA LEU A 50 -11.00 -7.98 -2.69
C LEU A 50 -10.39 -9.26 -3.25
N ALA A 51 -9.06 -9.37 -3.29
CA ALA A 51 -8.38 -10.57 -3.74
C ALA A 51 -8.73 -11.78 -2.86
N TYR A 52 -8.76 -11.57 -1.53
CA TYR A 52 -9.13 -12.60 -0.57
C TYR A 52 -10.57 -13.10 -0.79
N SER A 53 -11.52 -12.20 -1.03
CA SER A 53 -12.92 -12.58 -1.29
C SER A 53 -13.08 -13.46 -2.53
N LEU A 54 -12.25 -13.28 -3.55
CA LEU A 54 -12.24 -14.15 -4.73
C LEU A 54 -11.74 -15.56 -4.39
N VAL A 55 -10.68 -15.66 -3.59
CA VAL A 55 -10.17 -16.96 -3.12
C VAL A 55 -11.21 -17.65 -2.24
N GLU A 56 -11.83 -16.91 -1.33
CA GLU A 56 -12.84 -17.43 -0.42
C GLU A 56 -14.06 -17.98 -1.16
N ALA A 57 -14.49 -17.33 -2.23
CA ALA A 57 -15.60 -17.80 -3.05
C ALA A 57 -15.30 -19.18 -3.67
N GLU A 58 -14.12 -19.35 -4.26
CA GLU A 58 -13.70 -20.64 -4.84
C GLU A 58 -13.50 -21.71 -3.76
N TYR A 59 -12.94 -21.33 -2.61
CA TYR A 59 -12.80 -22.23 -1.47
C TYR A 59 -14.15 -22.71 -0.92
N LYS A 60 -15.14 -21.83 -0.88
CA LYS A 60 -16.51 -22.17 -0.48
C LYS A 60 -17.14 -23.14 -1.45
N ASP A 61 -17.00 -22.93 -2.76
CA ASP A 61 -17.55 -23.85 -3.77
C ASP A 61 -16.89 -25.23 -3.70
N PHE A 62 -15.60 -25.31 -3.37
CA PHE A 62 -14.94 -26.57 -3.03
C PHE A 62 -15.54 -27.20 -1.77
N LYS A 63 -15.71 -26.46 -0.67
CA LYS A 63 -16.28 -26.96 0.59
C LYS A 63 -17.73 -27.44 0.43
N ASP A 64 -18.50 -26.78 -0.41
CA ASP A 64 -19.87 -27.14 -0.74
C ASP A 64 -19.95 -28.36 -1.69
N GLY A 65 -18.81 -28.92 -2.11
CA GLY A 65 -18.73 -30.06 -3.01
C GLY A 65 -19.12 -29.78 -4.45
N LYS A 66 -19.18 -28.50 -4.87
CA LYS A 66 -19.53 -28.10 -6.23
C LYS A 66 -18.39 -28.29 -7.23
N ILE A 67 -17.15 -28.10 -6.76
CA ILE A 67 -15.92 -28.24 -7.53
C ILE A 67 -14.86 -28.98 -6.70
N ASP A 68 -13.88 -29.60 -7.34
CA ASP A 68 -12.75 -30.20 -6.65
C ASP A 68 -11.70 -29.15 -6.22
N GLU A 69 -10.79 -29.54 -5.33
CA GLU A 69 -9.76 -28.64 -4.77
C GLU A 69 -8.84 -28.05 -5.85
N ASN A 70 -8.47 -28.85 -6.87
CA ASN A 70 -7.55 -28.38 -7.91
C ASN A 70 -8.24 -27.36 -8.81
N VAL A 71 -9.53 -27.57 -9.11
CA VAL A 71 -10.33 -26.60 -9.87
C VAL A 71 -10.47 -25.30 -9.07
N ALA A 72 -10.80 -25.37 -7.79
CA ALA A 72 -10.89 -24.19 -6.92
C ALA A 72 -9.60 -23.39 -6.90
N LYS A 73 -8.46 -24.08 -6.70
CA LYS A 73 -7.13 -23.43 -6.73
C LYS A 73 -6.83 -22.79 -8.09
N SER A 74 -7.09 -23.49 -9.17
CA SER A 74 -6.86 -23.00 -10.53
C SER A 74 -7.71 -21.76 -10.84
N ASN A 75 -8.99 -21.79 -10.46
CA ASN A 75 -9.92 -20.68 -10.64
C ASN A 75 -9.46 -19.45 -9.83
N ALA A 76 -9.14 -19.63 -8.55
CA ALA A 76 -8.66 -18.55 -7.68
C ALA A 76 -7.39 -17.90 -8.24
N LEU A 77 -6.39 -18.70 -8.64
CA LEU A 77 -5.17 -18.21 -9.24
C LEU A 77 -5.44 -17.46 -10.55
N SER A 78 -6.33 -17.99 -11.40
CA SER A 78 -6.72 -17.33 -12.65
C SER A 78 -7.42 -16.00 -12.42
N ALA A 79 -8.31 -15.94 -11.42
CA ALA A 79 -9.01 -14.70 -11.06
C ALA A 79 -8.03 -13.62 -10.58
N ILE A 80 -7.14 -13.96 -9.65
CA ILE A 80 -6.12 -13.01 -9.14
C ILE A 80 -5.16 -12.59 -10.25
N ASN A 81 -4.76 -13.50 -11.13
CA ASN A 81 -3.86 -13.19 -12.24
C ASN A 81 -4.41 -12.12 -13.20
N LYS A 82 -5.72 -11.99 -13.27
CA LYS A 82 -6.41 -10.99 -14.10
C LYS A 82 -6.65 -9.67 -13.39
N LEU A 83 -6.53 -9.64 -12.05
CA LEU A 83 -6.72 -8.41 -11.29
C LEU A 83 -5.66 -7.38 -11.66
N ARG A 84 -6.14 -6.21 -12.01
CA ARG A 84 -5.31 -5.01 -12.23
C ARG A 84 -5.95 -3.84 -11.51
N TYR A 85 -5.12 -2.98 -10.96
CA TYR A 85 -5.58 -1.73 -10.38
C TYR A 85 -4.66 -0.59 -10.79
N THR A 86 -5.16 0.63 -10.73
CA THR A 86 -4.37 1.82 -11.08
C THR A 86 -3.92 2.54 -9.82
N SER A 87 -2.62 2.79 -9.70
CA SER A 87 -2.04 3.58 -8.63
C SER A 87 -1.09 4.63 -9.21
N ALA A 88 -1.31 5.90 -8.86
CA ALA A 88 -0.50 7.02 -9.35
C ALA A 88 -0.34 7.07 -10.89
N GLY A 89 -1.37 6.65 -11.64
CA GLY A 89 -1.35 6.61 -13.11
C GLY A 89 -0.68 5.37 -13.71
N HIS A 90 -0.14 4.47 -12.90
CA HIS A 90 0.45 3.20 -13.33
C HIS A 90 -0.49 2.03 -13.09
N GLN A 91 -0.46 1.06 -13.99
CA GLN A 91 -1.19 -0.19 -13.83
C GLN A 91 -0.38 -1.13 -12.94
N GLU A 92 -1.00 -1.56 -11.86
CA GLU A 92 -0.42 -2.44 -10.84
C GLU A 92 -1.09 -3.82 -10.89
N TYR A 93 -0.47 -4.80 -10.28
CA TYR A 93 -0.93 -6.19 -10.24
C TYR A 93 -0.70 -6.81 -8.86
N ILE A 94 -1.36 -7.96 -8.62
CA ILE A 94 -1.19 -8.75 -7.40
C ILE A 94 -0.39 -9.99 -7.76
N PHE A 95 0.66 -10.28 -6.99
CA PHE A 95 1.38 -11.56 -7.03
C PHE A 95 1.11 -12.33 -5.74
N ILE A 96 1.33 -13.64 -5.78
CA ILE A 96 1.07 -14.53 -4.65
C ILE A 96 2.38 -15.20 -4.28
N ILE A 97 2.71 -15.13 -2.98
CA ILE A 97 3.80 -15.90 -2.37
C ILE A 97 3.23 -16.82 -1.29
N ASP A 98 3.90 -17.93 -1.03
CA ASP A 98 3.58 -18.78 0.12
C ASP A 98 4.33 -18.32 1.38
N ASP A 99 4.11 -18.99 2.49
CA ASP A 99 4.74 -18.73 3.79
C ASP A 99 5.85 -19.72 4.13
N THR A 100 6.41 -20.41 3.14
CA THR A 100 7.46 -21.41 3.34
C THR A 100 8.69 -20.78 4.01
N ASN A 101 9.15 -21.36 5.09
CA ASN A 101 10.37 -20.96 5.80
C ASN A 101 11.56 -21.82 5.40
N PRO A 102 12.81 -21.27 5.34
CA PRO A 102 13.20 -19.88 5.66
C PRO A 102 12.95 -18.89 4.52
N TYR A 103 12.63 -19.32 3.32
CA TYR A 103 12.39 -18.47 2.17
C TYR A 103 11.04 -18.80 1.53
N PRO A 104 10.16 -17.82 1.32
CA PRO A 104 8.90 -18.04 0.64
C PRO A 104 9.11 -18.39 -0.83
N LYS A 105 8.13 -19.06 -1.43
CA LYS A 105 8.09 -19.32 -2.87
C LYS A 105 7.13 -18.37 -3.56
N MET A 106 7.47 -17.97 -4.77
CA MET A 106 6.53 -17.31 -5.67
C MET A 106 5.51 -18.35 -6.16
N VAL A 107 4.27 -18.24 -5.71
CA VAL A 107 3.18 -19.09 -6.20
C VAL A 107 2.74 -18.65 -7.58
N GLN A 108 2.55 -17.32 -7.76
CA GLN A 108 2.15 -16.76 -9.04
C GLN A 108 2.60 -15.31 -9.20
N HIS A 109 3.21 -15.03 -10.37
CA HIS A 109 3.59 -13.70 -10.79
C HIS A 109 2.97 -13.36 -12.15
N PRO A 110 2.05 -12.38 -12.24
CA PRO A 110 1.26 -12.13 -13.46
C PRO A 110 2.06 -11.66 -14.67
N ILE A 111 3.17 -10.95 -14.44
CA ILE A 111 3.98 -10.34 -15.51
C ILE A 111 5.24 -11.17 -15.81
N SER A 112 5.76 -11.89 -14.81
CA SER A 112 6.94 -12.71 -14.95
C SER A 112 6.67 -14.18 -14.57
N PRO A 113 5.97 -14.94 -15.41
CA PRO A 113 5.62 -16.35 -15.09
C PRO A 113 6.83 -17.26 -14.85
N ALA A 114 8.01 -16.87 -15.36
CA ALA A 114 9.26 -17.58 -15.10
C ALA A 114 9.65 -17.62 -13.61
N LEU A 115 9.12 -16.70 -12.80
CA LEU A 115 9.33 -16.69 -11.35
C LEU A 115 8.42 -17.68 -10.60
N ASN A 116 7.38 -18.20 -11.22
CA ASN A 116 6.45 -19.11 -10.57
C ASN A 116 7.19 -20.37 -10.07
N ASN A 117 6.90 -20.75 -8.83
CA ASN A 117 7.56 -21.83 -8.08
C ASN A 117 9.04 -21.59 -7.73
N SER A 118 9.60 -20.42 -7.99
CA SER A 118 10.94 -20.07 -7.54
C SER A 118 10.98 -19.73 -6.06
N VAL A 119 12.06 -20.09 -5.39
CA VAL A 119 12.32 -19.70 -4.00
C VAL A 119 12.87 -18.29 -3.99
N LEU A 120 12.29 -17.41 -3.16
CA LEU A 120 12.68 -16.01 -3.04
C LEU A 120 13.84 -15.88 -2.03
N ASP A 121 14.99 -16.47 -2.34
CA ASP A 121 16.20 -16.27 -1.55
C ASP A 121 16.95 -15.01 -1.99
N SER A 122 17.68 -14.38 -1.06
CA SER A 122 18.38 -13.11 -1.30
C SER A 122 19.53 -13.20 -2.33
N LYS A 123 19.74 -14.35 -2.96
CA LYS A 123 20.83 -14.57 -3.92
C LYS A 123 20.42 -14.34 -5.37
N GLN A 124 19.13 -14.18 -5.63
CA GLN A 124 18.60 -14.06 -7.00
C GLN A 124 17.97 -12.69 -7.31
N TYR A 125 17.93 -11.78 -6.30
CA TYR A 125 17.29 -10.45 -6.46
C TYR A 125 18.18 -9.33 -5.94
#